data_30e278cce300e2badea7e0f753993bc8
#
_entry.id   30e278cce300e2badea7e0f753993bc8
#
_cell.length_a   1.000
_cell.length_b   1.000
_cell.length_c   1.000
_cell.angle_alpha   90.00
_cell.angle_beta   90.00
_cell.angle_gamma   90.00
#
_symmetry.space_group_name_H-M   'P 1'
#
loop_
_entity.id
_entity.type
_entity.pdbx_description
1 polymer ?
#
loop_
_entity_poly.entity_id
_entity_poly.type
_entity_poly.pdbx_seq_one_letter_code
_entity_poly.pdbx_strand_id
1 'polypeptide(L)'
;MNQVQNLRWMILSGITETISETPVNRMRGAVEAAPENTPVVKQAPEKDVALYQAEKLADSAQTLAELYKVRAGFDGCALKKTAAHTLNGRGVENPDVLCYVLAPDTDDERAGQLMAGSAGELLDKMLLAIGLNLNQNAYVSSLIPWRPPGNRKPSEAELALCRPFWMREIALIKPKVILLMGANVSDAVLGISALSKARGVWHDLQGTPVRVSLAPANLIKFPAQKKQAWEDLQQVQKKLSEL
;
A
#
# COMPACT_ATOMS: atom_id res chain seq x y z
N MET A 1 -63.24 -32.14 -14.23
CA MET A 1 -62.11 -31.36 -14.70
C MET A 1 -60.92 -32.28 -14.94
N ASN A 2 -60.32 -32.21 -16.09
CA ASN A 2 -59.30 -33.21 -16.55
C ASN A 2 -57.94 -32.89 -15.91
N GLN A 3 -57.20 -33.85 -15.47
CA GLN A 3 -55.88 -33.72 -14.80
C GLN A 3 -54.91 -32.77 -15.56
N VAL A 4 -55.00 -32.76 -16.87
CA VAL A 4 -54.19 -31.91 -17.75
C VAL A 4 -54.53 -30.40 -17.59
N GLN A 5 -55.78 -30.07 -17.31
CA GLN A 5 -56.19 -28.68 -17.08
C GLN A 5 -55.71 -28.16 -15.72
N ASN A 6 -55.71 -29.02 -14.69
CA ASN A 6 -55.16 -28.66 -13.39
C ASN A 6 -53.65 -28.41 -13.42
N LEU A 7 -52.90 -29.26 -14.17
CA LEU A 7 -51.44 -29.06 -14.35
C LEU A 7 -51.11 -27.75 -15.08
N ARG A 8 -51.88 -27.41 -16.12
CA ARG A 8 -51.71 -26.12 -16.85
C ARG A 8 -52.00 -24.93 -15.95
N TRP A 9 -53.02 -24.97 -15.12
CA TRP A 9 -53.34 -23.89 -14.18
C TRP A 9 -52.23 -23.73 -13.11
N MET A 10 -51.69 -24.83 -12.58
CA MET A 10 -50.60 -24.79 -11.62
C MET A 10 -49.30 -24.14 -12.19
N ILE A 11 -48.93 -24.48 -13.42
CA ILE A 11 -47.80 -23.86 -14.10
C ILE A 11 -48.03 -22.36 -14.33
N LEU A 12 -49.20 -21.95 -14.74
CA LEU A 12 -49.56 -20.56 -14.98
C LEU A 12 -49.65 -19.74 -13.68
N SER A 13 -49.92 -20.41 -12.54
CA SER A 13 -49.96 -19.79 -11.21
C SER A 13 -48.62 -19.75 -10.51
N GLY A 14 -47.50 -20.15 -11.17
CA GLY A 14 -46.17 -20.14 -10.60
C GLY A 14 -45.86 -21.25 -9.58
N ILE A 15 -46.74 -22.28 -9.50
CA ILE A 15 -46.54 -23.43 -8.61
C ILE A 15 -45.65 -24.44 -9.35
N THR A 16 -44.38 -24.54 -8.95
CA THR A 16 -43.36 -25.39 -9.57
C THR A 16 -43.13 -26.70 -8.82
N GLU A 17 -43.82 -26.95 -7.70
CA GLU A 17 -43.63 -28.13 -6.88
C GLU A 17 -44.79 -29.13 -7.07
N THR A 18 -44.47 -30.40 -7.39
CA THR A 18 -45.44 -31.48 -7.40
C THR A 18 -45.63 -32.03 -5.97
N ILE A 19 -46.88 -32.09 -5.51
CA ILE A 19 -47.24 -32.67 -4.22
C ILE A 19 -47.16 -34.21 -4.39
N SER A 20 -46.22 -34.87 -3.65
CA SER A 20 -46.17 -36.33 -3.59
C SER A 20 -47.30 -36.86 -2.68
N GLU A 21 -47.87 -38.04 -3.01
CA GLU A 21 -48.92 -38.68 -2.22
C GLU A 21 -48.46 -39.16 -0.82
N THR A 22 -47.16 -39.08 -0.52
CA THR A 22 -46.61 -39.41 0.80
C THR A 22 -46.09 -38.16 1.47
N PRO A 23 -46.37 -37.90 2.77
CA PRO A 23 -45.86 -36.74 3.50
C PRO A 23 -44.34 -36.78 3.59
N VAL A 24 -43.66 -35.78 2.99
CA VAL A 24 -42.22 -35.63 3.11
C VAL A 24 -41.94 -34.79 4.38
N ASN A 25 -41.32 -35.40 5.38
CA ASN A 25 -40.91 -34.74 6.60
C ASN A 25 -39.65 -33.88 6.34
N ARG A 26 -39.81 -32.64 5.96
CA ARG A 26 -38.74 -31.67 5.69
C ARG A 26 -37.95 -31.20 6.94
N MET A 27 -38.40 -31.62 8.16
CA MET A 27 -37.69 -31.33 9.41
C MET A 27 -36.63 -32.39 9.78
N ARG A 28 -36.65 -33.53 9.15
CA ARG A 28 -35.54 -34.45 9.19
C ARG A 28 -34.62 -34.12 8.02
N GLY A 29 -33.58 -33.34 8.30
CA GLY A 29 -32.51 -33.14 7.33
C GLY A 29 -32.11 -34.50 6.79
N ALA A 30 -32.01 -34.64 5.48
CA ALA A 30 -31.44 -35.79 4.85
C ALA A 30 -30.10 -36.08 5.54
N VAL A 31 -29.94 -37.26 6.11
CA VAL A 31 -28.62 -37.74 6.50
C VAL A 31 -27.96 -38.05 5.17
N GLU A 32 -27.35 -37.04 4.61
CA GLU A 32 -26.42 -37.19 3.51
C GLU A 32 -25.31 -38.09 3.98
N ALA A 33 -25.11 -39.20 3.24
CA ALA A 33 -23.96 -40.06 3.45
C ALA A 33 -22.71 -39.19 3.52
N ALA A 34 -21.97 -39.31 4.63
CA ALA A 34 -20.74 -38.58 4.84
C ALA A 34 -19.85 -38.68 3.59
N PRO A 35 -19.44 -37.62 2.97
CA PRO A 35 -18.46 -37.71 1.90
C PRO A 35 -17.18 -38.27 2.51
N GLU A 36 -16.64 -39.29 1.84
CA GLU A 36 -15.31 -39.83 2.15
C GLU A 36 -14.33 -38.66 2.39
N ASN A 37 -13.60 -38.75 3.50
CA ASN A 37 -12.55 -37.85 3.90
C ASN A 37 -11.46 -37.73 2.81
N THR A 38 -11.73 -37.01 1.76
CA THR A 38 -10.66 -36.38 1.01
C THR A 38 -10.03 -35.31 1.94
N PRO A 39 -8.71 -35.35 2.18
CA PRO A 39 -8.09 -34.33 3.00
C PRO A 39 -8.35 -32.99 2.32
N VAL A 40 -9.20 -32.16 2.94
CA VAL A 40 -9.34 -30.77 2.59
C VAL A 40 -7.98 -30.14 2.90
N VAL A 41 -7.14 -30.04 1.87
CA VAL A 41 -5.97 -29.19 1.92
C VAL A 41 -6.51 -27.80 2.20
N LYS A 42 -6.38 -27.35 3.47
CA LYS A 42 -6.66 -25.96 3.83
C LYS A 42 -5.76 -25.11 2.94
N GLN A 43 -6.31 -24.61 1.86
CA GLN A 43 -5.62 -23.57 1.09
C GLN A 43 -5.35 -22.43 2.07
N ALA A 44 -4.08 -22.10 2.24
CA ALA A 44 -3.70 -20.91 2.99
C ALA A 44 -4.52 -19.72 2.45
N PRO A 45 -5.03 -18.82 3.31
CA PRO A 45 -5.81 -17.70 2.84
C PRO A 45 -5.01 -16.97 1.75
N GLU A 46 -5.65 -16.60 0.66
CA GLU A 46 -5.00 -16.00 -0.54
C GLU A 46 -4.07 -14.84 -0.19
N LYS A 47 -4.36 -14.15 0.92
CA LYS A 47 -3.50 -13.07 1.46
C LYS A 47 -2.14 -13.56 1.92
N ASP A 48 -2.06 -14.72 2.56
CA ASP A 48 -0.79 -15.27 3.06
C ASP A 48 0.09 -15.73 1.89
N VAL A 49 -0.53 -16.26 0.84
CA VAL A 49 0.18 -16.62 -0.39
C VAL A 49 0.75 -15.41 -1.11
N ALA A 50 -0.05 -14.34 -1.23
CA ALA A 50 0.40 -13.10 -1.88
C ALA A 50 1.51 -12.40 -1.09
N LEU A 51 1.43 -12.38 0.24
CA LEU A 51 2.48 -11.82 1.10
C LEU A 51 3.79 -12.60 0.96
N TYR A 52 3.71 -13.93 1.02
CA TYR A 52 4.88 -14.79 0.82
C TYR A 52 5.54 -14.59 -0.56
N GLN A 53 4.72 -14.41 -1.61
CA GLN A 53 5.24 -14.08 -2.94
C GLN A 53 5.93 -12.71 -2.96
N ALA A 54 5.35 -11.69 -2.31
CA ALA A 54 5.96 -10.37 -2.21
C ALA A 54 7.32 -10.42 -1.51
N GLU A 55 7.42 -11.16 -0.40
CA GLU A 55 8.67 -11.37 0.33
C GLU A 55 9.73 -12.03 -0.55
N LYS A 56 9.40 -13.16 -1.19
CA LYS A 56 10.33 -13.85 -2.10
C LYS A 56 10.81 -12.97 -3.25
N LEU A 57 9.90 -12.21 -3.87
CA LEU A 57 10.24 -11.31 -4.96
C LEU A 57 11.15 -10.18 -4.49
N ALA A 58 10.86 -9.58 -3.33
CA ALA A 58 11.70 -8.53 -2.77
C ALA A 58 13.11 -9.04 -2.42
N ASP A 59 13.21 -10.22 -1.79
CA ASP A 59 14.49 -10.81 -1.39
C ASP A 59 15.36 -11.22 -2.59
N SER A 60 14.74 -11.60 -3.72
CA SER A 60 15.47 -11.99 -4.93
C SER A 60 16.20 -10.84 -5.59
N ALA A 61 15.76 -9.59 -5.40
CA ALA A 61 16.36 -8.42 -6.03
C ALA A 61 17.66 -8.01 -5.36
N GLN A 62 18.74 -7.86 -6.13
CA GLN A 62 20.04 -7.41 -5.66
C GLN A 62 20.33 -5.94 -5.97
N THR A 63 19.56 -5.35 -6.89
CA THR A 63 19.68 -3.96 -7.31
C THR A 63 18.31 -3.27 -7.28
N LEU A 64 18.29 -1.93 -7.25
CA LEU A 64 17.03 -1.16 -7.35
C LEU A 64 16.29 -1.44 -8.66
N ALA A 65 17.01 -1.57 -9.76
CA ALA A 65 16.41 -1.88 -11.06
C ALA A 65 15.69 -3.24 -11.06
N GLU A 66 16.30 -4.26 -10.46
CA GLU A 66 15.68 -5.58 -10.29
C GLU A 66 14.48 -5.50 -9.36
N LEU A 67 14.59 -4.78 -8.23
CA LEU A 67 13.49 -4.60 -7.30
C LEU A 67 12.27 -3.96 -7.98
N TYR A 68 12.49 -2.93 -8.79
CA TYR A 68 11.44 -2.24 -9.52
C TYR A 68 10.81 -3.13 -10.61
N LYS A 69 11.61 -3.95 -11.27
CA LYS A 69 11.12 -4.93 -12.25
C LYS A 69 10.23 -6.00 -11.60
N VAL A 70 10.67 -6.61 -10.50
CA VAL A 70 9.89 -7.64 -9.80
C VAL A 70 8.65 -7.04 -9.15
N ARG A 71 8.72 -5.82 -8.60
CA ARG A 71 7.59 -5.08 -8.05
C ARG A 71 6.53 -4.77 -9.12
N ALA A 72 6.95 -4.33 -10.30
CA ALA A 72 6.06 -4.10 -11.43
C ALA A 72 5.40 -5.38 -11.93
N GLY A 73 6.06 -6.53 -11.80
CA GLY A 73 5.52 -7.86 -12.12
C GLY A 73 4.58 -8.44 -11.07
N PHE A 74 4.55 -7.90 -9.83
CA PHE A 74 3.76 -8.44 -8.74
C PHE A 74 2.26 -8.14 -8.91
N ASP A 75 1.42 -9.19 -8.98
CA ASP A 75 -0.03 -9.09 -9.22
C ASP A 75 -0.87 -9.29 -7.95
N GLY A 76 -0.23 -9.53 -6.81
CA GLY A 76 -0.92 -9.79 -5.54
C GLY A 76 -1.65 -8.59 -4.93
N CYS A 77 -1.36 -7.36 -5.38
CA CYS A 77 -2.00 -6.14 -4.88
C CYS A 77 -3.09 -5.65 -5.86
N ALA A 78 -4.32 -5.50 -5.35
CA ALA A 78 -5.46 -5.04 -6.14
C ALA A 78 -5.25 -3.63 -6.74
N LEU A 79 -4.47 -2.76 -6.09
CA LEU A 79 -4.19 -1.41 -6.57
C LEU A 79 -3.49 -1.40 -7.93
N LYS A 80 -2.66 -2.42 -8.23
CA LYS A 80 -1.99 -2.55 -9.52
C LYS A 80 -2.99 -2.60 -10.69
N LYS A 81 -4.14 -3.25 -10.48
CA LYS A 81 -5.17 -3.41 -11.54
C LYS A 81 -5.89 -2.11 -11.87
N THR A 82 -5.88 -1.15 -10.95
CA THR A 82 -6.62 0.12 -11.08
C THR A 82 -5.72 1.31 -11.39
N ALA A 83 -4.42 1.20 -11.17
CA ALA A 83 -3.45 2.25 -11.46
C ALA A 83 -2.98 2.16 -12.92
N ALA A 84 -2.79 3.31 -13.56
CA ALA A 84 -2.26 3.39 -14.92
C ALA A 84 -0.76 3.04 -14.97
N HIS A 85 -0.03 3.36 -13.91
CA HIS A 85 1.42 3.19 -13.84
C HIS A 85 1.86 2.58 -12.51
N THR A 86 2.95 1.80 -12.55
CA THR A 86 3.75 1.48 -11.36
C THR A 86 4.81 2.55 -11.22
N LEU A 87 4.66 3.45 -10.24
CA LEU A 87 5.59 4.56 -10.06
C LEU A 87 6.74 4.16 -9.12
N ASN A 88 7.94 4.30 -9.61
CA ASN A 88 9.15 4.03 -8.85
C ASN A 88 9.65 5.28 -8.14
N GLY A 89 10.52 5.10 -7.16
CA GLY A 89 11.25 6.20 -6.55
C GLY A 89 12.17 6.89 -7.56
N ARG A 90 12.57 8.12 -7.24
CA ARG A 90 13.50 8.93 -8.05
C ARG A 90 14.52 9.65 -7.17
N GLY A 91 15.69 9.85 -7.71
CA GLY A 91 16.82 10.47 -7.02
C GLY A 91 18.12 9.78 -7.39
N VAL A 92 19.15 9.95 -6.56
CA VAL A 92 20.45 9.32 -6.75
C VAL A 92 20.54 7.99 -6.00
N GLU A 93 21.35 7.09 -6.50
CA GLU A 93 21.75 5.89 -5.74
C GLU A 93 22.68 6.29 -4.59
N ASN A 94 22.53 5.67 -3.41
CA ASN A 94 23.23 6.00 -2.16
C ASN A 94 23.03 7.46 -1.70
N PRO A 95 21.79 7.91 -1.50
CA PRO A 95 21.48 9.27 -1.05
C PRO A 95 21.80 9.45 0.43
N ASP A 96 22.04 10.71 0.84
CA ASP A 96 22.10 11.05 2.26
C ASP A 96 20.72 10.91 2.91
N VAL A 97 19.64 11.30 2.20
CA VAL A 97 18.26 11.23 2.70
C VAL A 97 17.35 10.49 1.74
N LEU A 98 16.59 9.56 2.29
CA LEU A 98 15.47 8.90 1.62
C LEU A 98 14.16 9.44 2.16
N CYS A 99 13.38 10.12 1.31
CA CYS A 99 12.05 10.63 1.63
C CYS A 99 10.99 9.60 1.25
N TYR A 100 10.11 9.23 2.20
CA TYR A 100 8.95 8.39 1.91
C TYR A 100 7.65 9.17 1.95
N VAL A 101 6.87 9.04 0.88
CA VAL A 101 5.45 9.41 0.82
C VAL A 101 4.58 8.16 0.85
N LEU A 102 3.27 8.31 1.07
CA LEU A 102 2.38 7.14 1.24
C LEU A 102 2.16 6.40 -0.08
N ALA A 103 1.71 7.12 -1.08
CA ALA A 103 1.35 6.61 -2.41
C ALA A 103 1.36 7.76 -3.42
N PRO A 104 1.42 7.48 -4.71
CA PRO A 104 1.24 8.47 -5.77
C PRO A 104 -0.15 9.10 -5.75
N ASP A 105 -0.25 10.31 -6.25
CA ASP A 105 -1.51 11.04 -6.45
C ASP A 105 -1.88 11.14 -7.95
N THR A 106 -2.88 11.95 -8.26
CA THR A 106 -3.39 12.13 -9.64
C THR A 106 -2.37 12.81 -10.55
N ASP A 107 -1.60 13.77 -10.02
CA ASP A 107 -0.61 14.49 -10.82
C ASP A 107 0.60 13.60 -11.09
N ASP A 108 0.99 12.78 -10.12
CA ASP A 108 2.02 11.76 -10.26
C ASP A 108 1.66 10.74 -11.34
N GLU A 109 0.43 10.22 -11.31
CA GLU A 109 -0.03 9.23 -12.28
C GLU A 109 -0.12 9.81 -13.68
N ARG A 110 -0.58 11.07 -13.83
CA ARG A 110 -0.63 11.77 -15.10
C ARG A 110 0.75 12.02 -15.70
N ALA A 111 1.71 12.35 -14.83
CA ALA A 111 3.09 12.61 -15.23
C ALA A 111 3.91 11.33 -15.45
N GLY A 112 3.44 10.17 -14.96
CA GLY A 112 4.21 8.93 -14.93
C GLY A 112 5.43 8.99 -14.00
N GLN A 113 5.44 9.90 -13.04
CA GLN A 113 6.57 10.18 -12.14
C GLN A 113 6.09 10.51 -10.74
N LEU A 114 6.74 9.92 -9.73
CA LEU A 114 6.43 10.20 -8.32
C LEU A 114 6.82 11.63 -7.94
N MET A 115 5.99 12.26 -7.12
CA MET A 115 6.16 13.66 -6.67
C MET A 115 6.30 14.63 -7.84
N ALA A 116 5.40 14.50 -8.78
CA ALA A 116 5.13 15.49 -9.81
C ALA A 116 4.20 16.60 -9.28
N GLY A 117 3.99 17.64 -10.04
CA GLY A 117 3.10 18.74 -9.69
C GLY A 117 3.56 19.56 -8.47
N SER A 118 2.62 20.31 -7.89
CA SER A 118 2.91 21.29 -6.84
C SER A 118 3.48 20.70 -5.54
N ALA A 119 3.11 19.46 -5.22
CA ALA A 119 3.64 18.78 -4.02
C ALA A 119 5.12 18.42 -4.22
N GLY A 120 5.50 17.98 -5.41
CA GLY A 120 6.88 17.69 -5.76
C GLY A 120 7.74 18.96 -5.82
N GLU A 121 7.23 20.04 -6.45
CA GLU A 121 7.91 21.34 -6.45
C GLU A 121 8.17 21.87 -5.03
N LEU A 122 7.21 21.68 -4.13
CA LEU A 122 7.40 22.07 -2.73
C LEU A 122 8.45 21.19 -2.05
N LEU A 123 8.43 19.86 -2.28
CA LEU A 123 9.45 18.96 -1.76
C LEU A 123 10.84 19.37 -2.22
N ASP A 124 11.02 19.64 -3.51
CA ASP A 124 12.31 20.06 -4.06
C ASP A 124 12.83 21.34 -3.38
N LYS A 125 11.94 22.34 -3.15
CA LYS A 125 12.27 23.57 -2.41
C LYS A 125 12.61 23.31 -0.94
N MET A 126 11.89 22.38 -0.30
CA MET A 126 12.15 21.98 1.10
C MET A 126 13.51 21.32 1.23
N LEU A 127 13.86 20.43 0.33
CA LEU A 127 15.17 19.75 0.31
C LEU A 127 16.31 20.74 0.02
N LEU A 128 16.14 21.60 -0.99
CA LEU A 128 17.14 22.62 -1.33
C LEU A 128 17.44 23.56 -0.16
N ALA A 129 16.43 23.91 0.66
CA ALA A 129 16.59 24.78 1.82
C ALA A 129 17.52 24.22 2.90
N ILE A 130 17.76 22.89 2.90
CA ILE A 130 18.69 22.21 3.81
C ILE A 130 19.91 21.63 3.10
N GLY A 131 20.18 22.05 1.84
CA GLY A 131 21.34 21.61 1.05
C GLY A 131 21.18 20.24 0.41
N LEU A 132 19.94 19.72 0.30
CA LEU A 132 19.65 18.44 -0.36
C LEU A 132 19.05 18.64 -1.74
N ASN A 133 19.31 17.70 -2.65
CA ASN A 133 18.80 17.72 -4.02
C ASN A 133 18.62 16.29 -4.53
N LEU A 134 17.50 16.01 -5.19
CA LEU A 134 17.21 14.70 -5.77
C LEU A 134 18.20 14.27 -6.86
N ASN A 135 18.93 15.22 -7.46
CA ASN A 135 19.94 14.93 -8.47
C ASN A 135 21.36 14.72 -7.88
N GLN A 136 21.55 14.87 -6.57
CA GLN A 136 22.87 14.85 -5.96
C GLN A 136 22.98 13.96 -4.72
N ASN A 137 22.04 14.10 -3.76
CA ASN A 137 22.18 13.48 -2.45
C ASN A 137 20.85 13.13 -1.76
N ALA A 138 19.75 13.17 -2.49
CA ALA A 138 18.42 12.79 -1.96
C ALA A 138 17.73 11.79 -2.89
N TYR A 139 16.79 11.07 -2.31
CA TYR A 139 15.91 10.13 -3.00
C TYR A 139 14.49 10.24 -2.46
N VAL A 140 13.48 10.13 -3.31
CA VAL A 140 12.08 10.08 -2.88
C VAL A 140 11.43 8.81 -3.42
N SER A 141 10.73 8.10 -2.55
CA SER A 141 9.96 6.91 -2.89
C SER A 141 8.59 6.91 -2.19
N SER A 142 7.75 5.95 -2.53
CA SER A 142 6.45 5.75 -1.91
C SER A 142 6.34 4.36 -1.32
N LEU A 143 5.57 4.23 -0.21
CA LEU A 143 5.31 2.92 0.40
C LEU A 143 4.47 2.04 -0.53
N ILE A 144 3.59 2.63 -1.32
CA ILE A 144 2.78 1.97 -2.34
C ILE A 144 3.09 2.59 -3.70
N PRO A 145 3.47 1.79 -4.72
CA PRO A 145 3.88 2.31 -6.03
C PRO A 145 2.70 2.56 -6.97
N TRP A 146 1.48 2.28 -6.55
CA TRP A 146 0.25 2.41 -7.32
C TRP A 146 -0.68 3.43 -6.70
N ARG A 147 -1.27 4.30 -7.51
CA ARG A 147 -2.25 5.29 -7.04
C ARG A 147 -3.54 4.59 -6.59
N PRO A 148 -3.99 4.79 -5.33
CA PRO A 148 -5.29 4.30 -4.90
C PRO A 148 -6.42 5.06 -5.61
N PRO A 149 -7.52 4.37 -6.01
CA PRO A 149 -8.68 5.02 -6.63
C PRO A 149 -9.20 6.17 -5.77
N GLY A 150 -9.44 7.34 -6.39
CA GLY A 150 -9.90 8.53 -5.68
C GLY A 150 -8.92 9.11 -4.66
N ASN A 151 -7.63 8.73 -4.72
CA ASN A 151 -6.60 9.13 -3.74
C ASN A 151 -6.97 8.76 -2.29
N ARG A 152 -7.73 7.66 -2.09
CA ARG A 152 -8.07 7.17 -0.75
C ARG A 152 -6.83 6.72 0.02
N LYS A 153 -6.92 6.65 1.34
CA LYS A 153 -5.89 5.98 2.14
C LYS A 153 -5.84 4.49 1.73
N PRO A 154 -4.65 3.93 1.48
CA PRO A 154 -4.47 2.48 1.31
C PRO A 154 -4.94 1.71 2.53
N SER A 155 -5.46 0.51 2.33
CA SER A 155 -5.81 -0.40 3.41
C SER A 155 -4.55 -1.01 4.07
N GLU A 156 -4.71 -1.52 5.28
CA GLU A 156 -3.62 -2.23 5.99
C GLU A 156 -3.12 -3.45 5.19
N ALA A 157 -4.02 -4.16 4.50
CA ALA A 157 -3.65 -5.29 3.66
C ALA A 157 -2.81 -4.86 2.44
N GLU A 158 -3.16 -3.73 1.80
CA GLU A 158 -2.37 -3.17 0.70
C GLU A 158 -0.99 -2.71 1.16
N LEU A 159 -0.91 -2.08 2.33
CA LEU A 159 0.37 -1.69 2.94
C LEU A 159 1.23 -2.90 3.32
N ALA A 160 0.62 -3.95 3.90
CA ALA A 160 1.33 -5.17 4.26
C ALA A 160 1.93 -5.87 3.04
N LEU A 161 1.20 -5.96 1.92
CA LEU A 161 1.68 -6.55 0.67
C LEU A 161 2.83 -5.76 0.04
N CYS A 162 2.88 -4.44 0.23
CA CYS A 162 3.95 -3.60 -0.31
C CYS A 162 5.17 -3.50 0.64
N ARG A 163 5.00 -3.88 1.92
CA ARG A 163 6.07 -3.77 2.93
C ARG A 163 7.38 -4.45 2.53
N PRO A 164 7.42 -5.69 2.03
CA PRO A 164 8.67 -6.33 1.64
C PRO A 164 9.47 -5.51 0.61
N PHE A 165 8.79 -4.89 -0.35
CA PHE A 165 9.45 -4.11 -1.40
C PHE A 165 10.10 -2.84 -0.87
N TRP A 166 9.43 -2.01 -0.06
CA TRP A 166 10.04 -0.79 0.46
C TRP A 166 11.07 -1.08 1.56
N MET A 167 10.95 -2.18 2.31
CA MET A 167 12.00 -2.63 3.21
C MET A 167 13.26 -3.03 2.44
N ARG A 168 13.10 -3.77 1.34
CA ARG A 168 14.21 -4.11 0.47
C ARG A 168 14.83 -2.89 -0.21
N GLU A 169 14.00 -1.92 -0.60
CA GLU A 169 14.44 -0.64 -1.17
C GLU A 169 15.36 0.11 -0.20
N ILE A 170 15.00 0.20 1.10
CA ILE A 170 15.85 0.81 2.14
C ILE A 170 17.19 0.06 2.24
N ALA A 171 17.15 -1.27 2.27
CA ALA A 171 18.35 -2.11 2.37
C ALA A 171 19.30 -1.96 1.17
N LEU A 172 18.76 -1.70 -0.02
CA LEU A 172 19.55 -1.48 -1.25
C LEU A 172 20.09 -0.05 -1.32
N ILE A 173 19.25 0.96 -1.00
CA ILE A 173 19.61 2.38 -1.04
C ILE A 173 20.59 2.76 0.07
N LYS A 174 20.44 2.19 1.26
CA LYS A 174 21.28 2.45 2.45
C LYS A 174 21.42 3.95 2.78
N PRO A 175 20.29 4.67 2.95
CA PRO A 175 20.36 6.10 3.22
C PRO A 175 20.93 6.35 4.63
N LYS A 176 21.54 7.53 4.83
CA LYS A 176 21.99 7.96 6.17
C LYS A 176 20.82 8.33 7.07
N VAL A 177 19.76 8.91 6.50
CA VAL A 177 18.55 9.32 7.21
C VAL A 177 17.32 8.99 6.37
N ILE A 178 16.25 8.53 7.02
CA ILE A 178 14.93 8.37 6.40
C ILE A 178 14.02 9.50 6.89
N LEU A 179 13.35 10.19 5.95
CA LEU A 179 12.36 11.22 6.21
C LEU A 179 10.96 10.71 5.83
N LEU A 180 10.12 10.44 6.83
CA LEU A 180 8.73 10.02 6.63
C LEU A 180 7.81 11.23 6.54
N MET A 181 7.07 11.37 5.44
CA MET A 181 6.27 12.54 5.14
C MET A 181 4.78 12.30 5.39
N GLY A 182 4.32 12.62 6.60
CA GLY A 182 2.92 12.61 6.98
C GLY A 182 2.52 11.50 7.96
N ALA A 183 1.35 11.67 8.61
CA ALA A 183 0.84 10.77 9.64
C ALA A 183 0.62 9.34 9.14
N ASN A 184 0.08 9.19 7.92
CA ASN A 184 -0.20 7.87 7.36
C ASN A 184 1.07 7.08 7.03
N VAL A 185 2.17 7.77 6.67
CA VAL A 185 3.47 7.13 6.44
C VAL A 185 4.09 6.71 7.78
N SER A 186 4.02 7.60 8.79
CA SER A 186 4.46 7.30 10.16
C SER A 186 3.71 6.11 10.75
N ASP A 187 2.38 6.04 10.56
CA ASP A 187 1.53 4.94 10.98
C ASP A 187 1.96 3.62 10.32
N ALA A 188 2.13 3.63 9.01
CA ALA A 188 2.49 2.43 8.23
C ALA A 188 3.90 1.88 8.54
N VAL A 189 4.87 2.77 8.82
CA VAL A 189 6.28 2.38 9.02
C VAL A 189 6.62 2.16 10.49
N LEU A 190 6.14 3.04 11.38
CA LEU A 190 6.48 3.06 12.81
C LEU A 190 5.35 2.58 13.73
N GLY A 191 4.13 2.39 13.22
CA GLY A 191 2.95 2.10 14.04
C GLY A 191 2.49 3.31 14.86
N ILE A 192 2.88 4.54 14.52
CA ILE A 192 2.55 5.75 15.25
C ILE A 192 1.59 6.61 14.40
N SER A 193 0.30 6.50 14.68
CA SER A 193 -0.76 7.20 13.93
C SER A 193 -0.86 8.68 14.28
N ALA A 194 -0.54 9.06 15.53
CA ALA A 194 -0.58 10.45 15.97
C ALA A 194 0.68 11.21 15.54
N LEU A 195 0.57 12.07 14.53
CA LEU A 195 1.69 12.83 13.99
C LEU A 195 2.40 13.68 15.06
N SER A 196 1.66 14.22 16.04
CA SER A 196 2.21 14.99 17.16
C SER A 196 3.12 14.16 18.08
N LYS A 197 2.92 12.85 18.15
CA LYS A 197 3.77 11.91 18.89
C LYS A 197 4.96 11.41 18.08
N ALA A 198 4.79 11.32 16.76
CA ALA A 198 5.82 10.86 15.85
C ALA A 198 6.85 11.94 15.52
N ARG A 199 6.41 13.21 15.43
CA ARG A 199 7.28 14.36 15.16
C ARG A 199 8.06 14.79 16.41
N GLY A 200 9.12 15.53 16.21
CA GLY A 200 9.92 16.09 17.31
C GLY A 200 10.96 15.16 17.90
N VAL A 201 10.84 13.87 17.68
CA VAL A 201 11.77 12.83 18.16
C VAL A 201 12.42 12.09 16.99
N TRP A 202 13.57 11.45 17.24
CA TRP A 202 14.20 10.53 16.32
C TRP A 202 13.72 9.12 16.60
N HIS A 203 13.43 8.40 15.55
CA HIS A 203 13.11 6.97 15.58
C HIS A 203 14.23 6.19 14.92
N ASP A 204 14.19 4.87 15.04
CA ASP A 204 15.11 3.96 14.36
C ASP A 204 14.34 2.97 13.49
N LEU A 205 14.86 2.72 12.31
CA LEU A 205 14.38 1.64 11.45
C LEU A 205 15.57 0.83 10.97
N GLN A 206 15.79 -0.32 11.58
CA GLN A 206 16.88 -1.24 11.27
C GLN A 206 18.28 -0.57 11.31
N GLY A 207 18.52 0.28 12.29
CA GLY A 207 19.79 1.00 12.46
C GLY A 207 19.88 2.31 11.67
N THR A 208 18.86 2.65 10.88
CA THR A 208 18.82 3.93 10.14
C THR A 208 17.97 4.94 10.90
N PRO A 209 18.50 6.14 11.20
CA PRO A 209 17.75 7.20 11.86
C PRO A 209 16.56 7.66 11.01
N VAL A 210 15.40 7.77 11.65
CA VAL A 210 14.15 8.17 11.01
C VAL A 210 13.63 9.47 11.62
N ARG A 211 13.30 10.43 10.78
CA ARG A 211 12.57 11.64 11.15
C ARG A 211 11.20 11.65 10.52
N VAL A 212 10.19 12.11 11.26
CA VAL A 212 8.83 12.31 10.75
C VAL A 212 8.58 13.79 10.55
N SER A 213 8.02 14.16 9.40
CA SER A 213 7.61 15.52 9.08
C SER A 213 6.24 15.55 8.40
N LEU A 214 5.78 16.74 8.03
CA LEU A 214 4.52 16.95 7.34
C LEU A 214 4.67 16.69 5.83
N ALA A 215 3.63 16.10 5.23
CA ALA A 215 3.62 15.87 3.79
C ALA A 215 3.50 17.18 3.01
N PRO A 216 4.23 17.37 1.89
CA PRO A 216 4.15 18.59 1.06
C PRO A 216 2.72 18.94 0.64
N ALA A 217 1.90 17.96 0.25
CA ALA A 217 0.50 18.18 -0.09
C ALA A 217 -0.32 18.79 1.06
N ASN A 218 -0.01 18.44 2.32
CA ASN A 218 -0.66 19.07 3.49
C ASN A 218 -0.17 20.49 3.71
N LEU A 219 1.11 20.77 3.47
CA LEU A 219 1.69 22.11 3.62
C LEU A 219 1.16 23.11 2.58
N ILE A 220 0.72 22.63 1.43
CA ILE A 220 0.01 23.44 0.42
C ILE A 220 -1.38 23.81 0.95
N LYS A 221 -2.10 22.86 1.53
CA LYS A 221 -3.45 23.08 2.09
C LYS A 221 -3.43 23.91 3.37
N PHE A 222 -2.41 23.75 4.19
CA PHE A 222 -2.28 24.36 5.50
C PHE A 222 -0.92 25.07 5.64
N PRO A 223 -0.72 26.24 5.00
CA PRO A 223 0.58 26.93 4.97
C PRO A 223 1.15 27.31 6.35
N ALA A 224 0.29 27.53 7.35
CA ALA A 224 0.71 27.80 8.73
C ALA A 224 1.59 26.68 9.34
N GLN A 225 1.49 25.46 8.83
CA GLN A 225 2.27 24.31 9.30
C GLN A 225 3.70 24.28 8.71
N LYS A 226 4.05 25.15 7.75
CA LYS A 226 5.39 25.19 7.15
C LYS A 226 6.50 25.44 8.17
N LYS A 227 6.23 26.22 9.22
CA LYS A 227 7.18 26.44 10.32
C LYS A 227 7.56 25.12 11.00
N GLN A 228 6.58 24.28 11.26
CA GLN A 228 6.80 22.98 11.89
C GLN A 228 7.61 22.03 10.99
N ALA A 229 7.31 22.00 9.70
CA ALA A 229 8.09 21.21 8.73
C ALA A 229 9.53 21.71 8.63
N TRP A 230 9.74 23.02 8.70
CA TRP A 230 11.07 23.61 8.70
C TRP A 230 11.89 23.18 9.93
N GLU A 231 11.30 23.16 11.11
CA GLU A 231 11.94 22.67 12.33
C GLU A 231 12.40 21.19 12.17
N ASP A 232 11.58 20.33 11.55
CA ASP A 232 11.96 18.96 11.26
C ASP A 232 13.12 18.85 10.27
N LEU A 233 13.10 19.66 9.21
CA LEU A 233 14.16 19.69 8.20
C LEU A 233 15.50 20.16 8.76
N GLN A 234 15.49 21.16 9.63
CA GLN A 234 16.70 21.61 10.33
C GLN A 234 17.32 20.52 11.19
N GLN A 235 16.50 19.66 11.83
CA GLN A 235 17.00 18.52 12.57
C GLN A 235 17.62 17.46 11.65
N VAL A 236 17.06 17.24 10.44
CA VAL A 236 17.67 16.36 9.43
C VAL A 236 19.02 16.91 8.99
N GLN A 237 19.09 18.21 8.66
CA GLN A 237 20.34 18.89 8.29
C GLN A 237 21.42 18.75 9.37
N LYS A 238 21.05 19.00 10.64
CA LYS A 238 21.95 18.85 11.76
C LYS A 238 22.44 17.41 11.89
N LYS A 239 21.53 16.43 11.81
CA LYS A 239 21.88 15.01 11.92
C LYS A 239 22.87 14.58 10.84
N LEU A 240 22.67 15.02 9.60
CA LEU A 240 23.57 14.73 8.49
C LEU A 240 24.97 15.31 8.68
N SER A 241 25.10 16.45 9.38
CA SER A 241 26.41 17.04 9.68
C SER A 241 27.17 16.30 10.80
N GLU A 242 26.46 15.41 11.55
CA GLU A 242 27.04 14.60 12.64
C GLU A 242 27.45 13.19 12.16
N LEU A 243 27.03 12.77 10.93
CA LEU A 243 27.28 11.47 10.32
C LEU A 243 28.41 11.53 9.29
#